data_7dd20d4cf7d477dae266ce48e6895b1c
#
_entry.id   7dd20d4cf7d477dae266ce48e6895b1c
#
_cell.length_a   1.000
_cell.length_b   1.000
_cell.length_c   1.000
_cell.angle_alpha   90.00
_cell.angle_beta   90.00
_cell.angle_gamma   90.00
#
_symmetry.space_group_name_H-M   'P 1'
#
loop_
_entity.id
_entity.type
_entity.pdbx_description
1 polymer ?
#
loop_
_entity_poly.entity_id
_entity_poly.type
_entity_poly.pdbx_seq_one_letter_code
_entity_poly.pdbx_strand_id
1 'polypeptide(L)'
;MKVPNIVKKNNDRMIAYPRNTKEVSNIIKYSNKNGMNIIPIGGETNRVDGTRPDANSKNIFISFSKMNKILEIDTDNLILTVETGVTLQKIQEKSLSKNLFFPVNIAPSDKCTIGGNISTNVGGLQTLKYGNIEDHINGLEVVLSDGTILNFLSKLKKDNFGPKLWKIFCGSEGIFGIITKANLNLKPRYKYTTTYFLELSNLNKTILLFKRLRHEFYDHLTSFEIIFPIPSSILLNKRSNFHLIVEMHSNEKNKFQIPLKNIFQKYLAKIIKI
;
A
#
# COMPACT_ATOMS: atom_id res chain seq x y z
N MET A 1 26.74 26.39 -4.88
CA MET A 1 25.66 26.05 -3.93
C MET A 1 26.28 25.12 -2.89
N LYS A 2 26.26 25.44 -1.59
CA LYS A 2 26.81 24.56 -0.55
C LYS A 2 25.98 23.29 -0.51
N VAL A 3 26.61 22.13 -0.26
CA VAL A 3 25.90 20.87 0.02
C VAL A 3 24.89 21.16 1.13
N PRO A 4 23.62 20.83 0.94
CA PRO A 4 22.63 21.00 2.02
C PRO A 4 23.10 20.28 3.28
N ASN A 5 22.99 20.90 4.46
CA ASN A 5 23.43 20.35 5.76
C ASN A 5 22.76 19.00 6.12
N ILE A 6 21.84 18.57 5.29
CA ILE A 6 21.04 17.33 5.40
C ILE A 6 21.68 16.13 4.70
N VAL A 7 22.79 16.30 3.96
CA VAL A 7 23.48 15.22 3.26
C VAL A 7 24.56 14.64 4.16
N LYS A 8 24.51 13.33 4.38
CA LYS A 8 25.54 12.56 5.10
C LYS A 8 26.20 11.57 4.13
N LYS A 9 27.52 11.44 4.22
CA LYS A 9 28.25 10.36 3.55
C LYS A 9 28.24 9.14 4.47
N ASN A 10 27.68 8.02 3.99
CA ASN A 10 27.66 6.76 4.72
C ASN A 10 28.12 5.65 3.77
N ASN A 11 29.22 4.97 4.08
CA ASN A 11 29.81 3.89 3.28
C ASN A 11 29.85 4.21 1.78
N ASP A 12 30.45 5.35 1.40
CA ASP A 12 30.55 5.90 0.03
C ASP A 12 29.23 6.28 -0.65
N ARG A 13 28.09 6.15 0.05
CA ARG A 13 26.79 6.64 -0.42
C ARG A 13 26.53 8.05 0.11
N MET A 14 26.06 8.91 -0.78
CA MET A 14 25.57 10.24 -0.40
C MET A 14 24.08 10.14 -0.09
N ILE A 15 23.67 10.32 1.17
CA ILE A 15 22.28 10.20 1.61
C ILE A 15 21.79 11.55 2.13
N ALA A 16 20.69 12.04 1.59
CA ALA A 16 19.98 13.24 2.04
C ALA A 16 18.77 12.87 2.91
N TYR A 17 18.54 13.64 3.97
CA TYR A 17 17.45 13.47 4.92
C TYR A 17 16.58 14.73 4.99
N PRO A 18 15.74 15.03 3.99
CA PRO A 18 14.88 16.21 4.00
C PRO A 18 13.87 16.15 5.13
N ARG A 19 13.49 17.34 5.64
CA ARG A 19 12.49 17.53 6.69
C ARG A 19 11.18 18.12 6.17
N ASN A 20 11.18 18.59 4.92
CA ASN A 20 10.03 19.21 4.28
C ASN A 20 10.20 19.20 2.74
N THR A 21 9.12 19.50 2.04
CA THR A 21 9.05 19.52 0.57
C THR A 21 10.06 20.49 -0.08
N LYS A 22 10.30 21.66 0.54
CA LYS A 22 11.25 22.64 0.01
C LYS A 22 12.68 22.10 0.04
N GLU A 23 13.04 21.36 1.07
CA GLU A 23 14.35 20.71 1.15
C GLU A 23 14.49 19.63 0.08
N VAL A 24 13.44 18.85 -0.22
CA VAL A 24 13.42 17.90 -1.35
C VAL A 24 13.68 18.65 -2.67
N SER A 25 12.96 19.74 -2.94
CA SER A 25 13.16 20.59 -4.12
C SER A 25 14.61 21.08 -4.23
N ASN A 26 15.20 21.55 -3.13
CA ASN A 26 16.59 22.03 -3.11
C ASN A 26 17.58 20.89 -3.40
N ILE A 27 17.36 19.68 -2.89
CA ILE A 27 18.20 18.52 -3.16
C ILE A 27 18.14 18.17 -4.66
N ILE A 28 16.95 18.17 -5.25
CA ILE A 28 16.77 17.90 -6.69
C ILE A 28 17.54 18.92 -7.53
N LYS A 29 17.37 20.22 -7.25
CA LYS A 29 18.09 21.29 -7.95
C LYS A 29 19.62 21.17 -7.80
N TYR A 30 20.08 20.80 -6.61
CA TYR A 30 21.48 20.53 -6.35
C TYR A 30 21.99 19.33 -7.17
N SER A 31 21.24 18.24 -7.19
CA SER A 31 21.59 17.02 -7.93
C SER A 31 21.71 17.28 -9.44
N ASN A 32 20.74 17.99 -10.01
CA ASN A 32 20.76 18.39 -11.42
C ASN A 32 21.98 19.22 -11.78
N LYS A 33 22.30 20.21 -10.94
CA LYS A 33 23.50 21.07 -11.16
C LYS A 33 24.81 20.29 -11.11
N ASN A 34 24.87 19.19 -10.39
CA ASN A 34 26.06 18.37 -10.20
C ASN A 34 26.05 17.05 -11.02
N GLY A 35 25.08 16.87 -11.93
CA GLY A 35 24.97 15.67 -12.74
C GLY A 35 24.83 14.39 -11.91
N MET A 36 23.99 14.43 -10.86
CA MET A 36 23.77 13.30 -9.95
C MET A 36 22.39 12.71 -10.18
N ASN A 37 22.31 11.38 -10.22
CA ASN A 37 21.04 10.68 -10.21
C ASN A 37 20.41 10.71 -8.81
N ILE A 38 19.09 10.77 -8.76
CA ILE A 38 18.32 10.80 -7.50
C ILE A 38 17.64 9.45 -7.32
N ILE A 39 17.81 8.87 -6.13
CA ILE A 39 17.21 7.60 -5.75
C ILE A 39 16.41 7.80 -4.47
N PRO A 40 15.06 7.89 -4.57
CA PRO A 40 14.19 7.97 -3.39
C PRO A 40 14.17 6.63 -2.64
N ILE A 41 14.33 6.67 -1.32
CA ILE A 41 14.30 5.51 -0.45
C ILE A 41 13.11 5.61 0.51
N GLY A 42 12.23 4.63 0.46
CA GLY A 42 11.19 4.40 1.45
C GLY A 42 11.64 3.41 2.53
N GLY A 43 10.86 2.37 2.76
CA GLY A 43 11.16 1.30 3.71
C GLY A 43 12.04 0.17 3.18
N GLU A 44 12.47 0.24 1.92
CA GLU A 44 13.28 -0.79 1.23
C GLU A 44 12.69 -2.21 1.33
N THR A 45 11.36 -2.31 1.28
CA THR A 45 10.60 -3.58 1.39
C THR A 45 10.24 -4.19 0.05
N ASN A 46 10.64 -3.55 -1.07
CA ASN A 46 10.42 -4.08 -2.42
C ASN A 46 11.30 -5.33 -2.68
N ARG A 47 10.88 -6.14 -3.67
CA ARG A 47 11.60 -7.36 -4.08
C ARG A 47 12.26 -7.23 -5.46
N VAL A 48 12.25 -6.03 -6.05
CA VAL A 48 12.68 -5.79 -7.45
C VAL A 48 13.92 -4.90 -7.54
N ASP A 49 14.62 -4.67 -6.44
CA ASP A 49 15.87 -3.89 -6.36
C ASP A 49 15.78 -2.45 -6.97
N GLY A 50 14.59 -1.86 -7.02
CA GLY A 50 14.35 -0.53 -7.60
C GLY A 50 15.12 0.63 -6.94
N THR A 51 15.76 0.38 -5.80
CA THR A 51 16.63 1.33 -5.11
C THR A 51 18.12 1.05 -5.34
N ARG A 52 18.46 0.13 -6.26
CA ARG A 52 19.84 -0.21 -6.58
C ARG A 52 20.35 0.69 -7.69
N PRO A 53 21.39 1.54 -7.43
CA PRO A 53 21.95 2.42 -8.45
C PRO A 53 22.83 1.67 -9.42
N ASP A 54 23.06 2.26 -10.60
CA ASP A 54 24.18 1.90 -11.46
C ASP A 54 25.49 2.22 -10.73
N ALA A 55 26.41 1.25 -10.70
CA ALA A 55 27.71 1.38 -10.00
C ALA A 55 28.59 2.52 -10.53
N ASN A 56 28.43 2.88 -11.81
CA ASN A 56 29.25 3.90 -12.48
C ASN A 56 28.67 5.32 -12.41
N SER A 57 27.50 5.51 -11.79
CA SER A 57 26.83 6.80 -11.73
C SER A 57 27.04 7.51 -10.38
N LYS A 58 27.06 8.85 -10.43
CA LYS A 58 27.03 9.67 -9.22
C LYS A 58 25.59 9.69 -8.69
N ASN A 59 25.38 9.15 -7.50
CA ASN A 59 24.04 8.99 -6.95
C ASN A 59 23.88 9.76 -5.64
N ILE A 60 22.69 10.34 -5.45
CA ILE A 60 22.22 10.83 -4.16
C ILE A 60 20.94 10.09 -3.77
N PHE A 61 20.95 9.46 -2.61
CA PHE A 61 19.80 8.82 -2.03
C PHE A 61 18.99 9.82 -1.22
N ILE A 62 17.67 9.81 -1.32
CA ILE A 62 16.79 10.65 -0.51
C ILE A 62 15.99 9.76 0.44
N SER A 63 16.32 9.82 1.73
CA SER A 63 15.60 9.09 2.78
C SER A 63 14.54 9.98 3.42
N PHE A 64 13.29 9.51 3.42
CA PHE A 64 12.16 10.25 4.00
C PHE A 64 11.95 9.98 5.49
N SER A 65 12.91 9.39 6.18
CA SER A 65 12.81 9.09 7.62
C SER A 65 12.56 10.30 8.52
N LYS A 66 12.83 11.52 8.03
CA LYS A 66 12.54 12.79 8.73
C LYS A 66 11.23 13.46 8.29
N MET A 67 10.59 12.96 7.24
CA MET A 67 9.27 13.39 6.76
C MET A 67 8.24 12.31 7.08
N ASN A 68 7.99 12.07 8.36
CA ASN A 68 7.22 10.93 8.88
C ASN A 68 6.07 11.34 9.82
N LYS A 69 5.52 12.53 9.62
CA LYS A 69 4.43 13.07 10.44
C LYS A 69 3.07 12.77 9.83
N ILE A 70 2.11 12.42 10.67
CA ILE A 70 0.69 12.53 10.36
C ILE A 70 0.33 13.99 10.63
N LEU A 71 -0.09 14.70 9.57
CA LEU A 71 -0.32 16.13 9.62
C LEU A 71 -1.72 16.46 10.15
N GLU A 72 -2.72 15.69 9.69
CA GLU A 72 -4.11 15.92 10.04
C GLU A 72 -4.94 14.65 9.86
N ILE A 73 -5.99 14.49 10.66
CA ILE A 73 -7.07 13.54 10.43
C ILE A 73 -8.41 14.27 10.47
N ASP A 74 -9.07 14.30 9.33
CA ASP A 74 -10.40 14.86 9.14
C ASP A 74 -11.40 13.70 9.18
N THR A 75 -12.08 13.56 10.32
CA THR A 75 -13.06 12.48 10.55
C THR A 75 -14.36 12.69 9.80
N ASP A 76 -14.72 13.92 9.47
CA ASP A 76 -15.96 14.24 8.79
C ASP A 76 -15.87 13.94 7.30
N ASN A 77 -14.73 14.28 6.68
CA ASN A 77 -14.45 13.96 5.29
C ASN A 77 -13.77 12.60 5.11
N LEU A 78 -13.42 11.89 6.19
CA LEU A 78 -12.70 10.61 6.19
C LEU A 78 -11.35 10.70 5.48
N ILE A 79 -10.59 11.76 5.73
CA ILE A 79 -9.31 12.02 5.08
C ILE A 79 -8.19 12.09 6.13
N LEU A 80 -7.07 11.44 5.83
CA LEU A 80 -5.83 11.50 6.57
C LEU A 80 -4.75 12.14 5.73
N THR A 81 -4.20 13.28 6.17
CA THR A 81 -3.08 13.96 5.51
C THR A 81 -1.77 13.55 6.17
N VAL A 82 -0.84 13.05 5.37
CA VAL A 82 0.43 12.48 5.85
C VAL A 82 1.63 12.90 5.02
N GLU A 83 2.80 12.90 5.64
CA GLU A 83 4.08 12.98 4.94
C GLU A 83 4.47 11.60 4.36
N THR A 84 5.25 11.59 3.31
CA THR A 84 5.63 10.42 2.50
C THR A 84 6.34 9.30 3.28
N GLY A 85 7.09 9.64 4.33
CA GLY A 85 7.84 8.69 5.17
C GLY A 85 7.05 8.07 6.31
N VAL A 86 5.76 8.35 6.44
CA VAL A 86 4.91 7.69 7.45
C VAL A 86 4.76 6.22 7.09
N THR A 87 4.92 5.32 8.08
CA THR A 87 4.72 3.88 7.85
C THR A 87 3.24 3.53 7.76
N LEU A 88 2.93 2.46 7.02
CA LEU A 88 1.56 1.96 6.88
C LEU A 88 0.97 1.60 8.24
N GLN A 89 1.76 1.00 9.12
CA GLN A 89 1.34 0.67 10.50
C GLN A 89 0.87 1.91 11.26
N LYS A 90 1.63 3.02 11.24
CA LYS A 90 1.23 4.28 11.90
C LYS A 90 -0.08 4.84 11.34
N ILE A 91 -0.29 4.73 10.02
CA ILE A 91 -1.54 5.13 9.37
C ILE A 91 -2.70 4.29 9.89
N GLN A 92 -2.53 2.97 9.96
CA GLN A 92 -3.54 2.05 10.46
C GLN A 92 -3.87 2.32 11.93
N GLU A 93 -2.86 2.43 12.80
CA GLU A 93 -3.04 2.74 14.23
C GLU A 93 -3.78 4.07 14.45
N LYS A 94 -3.38 5.12 13.71
CA LYS A 94 -4.03 6.43 13.79
C LYS A 94 -5.49 6.37 13.34
N SER A 95 -5.76 5.66 12.25
CA SER A 95 -7.12 5.48 11.73
C SER A 95 -7.99 4.71 12.73
N LEU A 96 -7.48 3.61 13.27
CA LEU A 96 -8.17 2.79 14.27
C LEU A 96 -8.52 3.57 15.54
N SER A 97 -7.66 4.49 15.98
CA SER A 97 -7.91 5.35 17.14
C SER A 97 -9.13 6.27 16.96
N LYS A 98 -9.62 6.42 15.73
CA LYS A 98 -10.81 7.21 15.35
C LYS A 98 -11.96 6.35 14.84
N ASN A 99 -11.92 5.03 15.08
CA ASN A 99 -12.89 4.05 14.58
C ASN A 99 -13.00 4.04 13.05
N LEU A 100 -11.89 4.37 12.38
CA LEU A 100 -11.71 4.34 10.93
C LEU A 100 -10.64 3.31 10.58
N PHE A 101 -10.50 3.00 9.28
CA PHE A 101 -9.38 2.20 8.81
C PHE A 101 -8.92 2.63 7.41
N PHE A 102 -7.65 2.39 7.12
CA PHE A 102 -7.06 2.54 5.80
C PHE A 102 -6.99 1.16 5.14
N PRO A 103 -7.70 0.92 4.01
CA PRO A 103 -7.95 -0.43 3.51
C PRO A 103 -6.80 -1.00 2.65
N VAL A 104 -5.58 -0.79 3.07
CA VAL A 104 -4.38 -1.41 2.48
C VAL A 104 -3.73 -2.29 3.56
N ASN A 105 -3.62 -3.60 3.29
CA ASN A 105 -3.06 -4.57 4.22
C ASN A 105 -1.98 -5.39 3.52
N ILE A 106 -0.70 -5.12 3.88
CA ILE A 106 0.48 -5.82 3.37
C ILE A 106 1.42 -6.19 4.53
N ALA A 107 2.18 -7.27 4.36
CA ALA A 107 3.00 -7.84 5.41
C ALA A 107 4.01 -6.86 6.07
N PRO A 108 4.82 -6.06 5.33
CA PRO A 108 5.84 -5.20 5.93
C PRO A 108 5.30 -3.84 6.40
N SER A 109 4.12 -3.80 7.04
CA SER A 109 3.44 -2.54 7.41
C SER A 109 4.23 -1.66 8.38
N ASP A 110 5.10 -2.25 9.18
CA ASP A 110 5.99 -1.59 10.14
C ASP A 110 7.15 -0.85 9.47
N LYS A 111 7.54 -1.28 8.28
CA LYS A 111 8.70 -0.76 7.53
C LYS A 111 8.33 0.02 6.28
N CYS A 112 7.36 -0.47 5.50
CA CYS A 112 6.95 0.21 4.28
C CYS A 112 6.40 1.60 4.57
N THR A 113 6.77 2.58 3.73
CA THR A 113 6.34 3.96 3.85
C THR A 113 5.25 4.28 2.82
N ILE A 114 4.38 5.22 3.17
CA ILE A 114 3.24 5.55 2.30
C ILE A 114 3.68 6.06 0.93
N GLY A 115 4.75 6.84 0.85
CA GLY A 115 5.28 7.31 -0.43
C GLY A 115 5.78 6.16 -1.31
N GLY A 116 6.48 5.18 -0.73
CA GLY A 116 6.89 3.96 -1.43
C GLY A 116 5.69 3.15 -1.90
N ASN A 117 4.70 2.96 -1.03
CA ASN A 117 3.48 2.22 -1.35
C ASN A 117 2.70 2.87 -2.51
N ILE A 118 2.58 4.21 -2.53
CA ILE A 118 1.93 4.94 -3.62
C ILE A 118 2.76 4.84 -4.90
N SER A 119 4.09 5.04 -4.80
CA SER A 119 4.99 4.98 -5.96
C SER A 119 4.99 3.62 -6.66
N THR A 120 4.71 2.53 -5.94
CA THR A 120 4.60 1.17 -6.51
C THR A 120 3.17 0.74 -6.76
N ASN A 121 2.18 1.59 -6.52
CA ASN A 121 0.75 1.30 -6.59
C ASN A 121 0.38 -0.03 -5.90
N VAL A 122 0.79 -0.16 -4.64
CA VAL A 122 0.70 -1.43 -3.92
C VAL A 122 -0.74 -1.91 -3.78
N GLY A 123 -0.94 -3.20 -4.05
CA GLY A 123 -2.14 -3.95 -3.67
C GLY A 123 -1.86 -4.81 -2.43
N GLY A 124 -2.88 -5.05 -1.63
CA GLY A 124 -2.79 -5.89 -0.44
C GLY A 124 -3.87 -6.98 -0.42
N LEU A 125 -3.98 -7.70 0.69
CA LEU A 125 -4.96 -8.79 0.85
C LEU A 125 -6.41 -8.36 0.57
N GLN A 126 -6.73 -7.10 0.81
CA GLN A 126 -8.08 -6.56 0.68
C GLN A 126 -8.35 -5.87 -0.67
N THR A 127 -7.43 -5.99 -1.63
CA THR A 127 -7.55 -5.42 -2.99
C THR A 127 -8.82 -5.90 -3.69
N LEU A 128 -9.25 -7.12 -3.44
CA LEU A 128 -10.47 -7.68 -4.02
C LEU A 128 -11.70 -6.78 -3.80
N LYS A 129 -11.82 -6.19 -2.62
CA LYS A 129 -12.94 -5.31 -2.27
C LYS A 129 -12.63 -3.84 -2.46
N TYR A 130 -11.43 -3.42 -2.12
CA TYR A 130 -11.13 -2.00 -1.97
C TYR A 130 -10.27 -1.42 -3.09
N GLY A 131 -9.69 -2.26 -3.96
CA GLY A 131 -8.77 -1.82 -5.00
C GLY A 131 -7.33 -1.65 -4.49
N ASN A 132 -6.48 -1.09 -5.32
CA ASN A 132 -5.10 -0.76 -5.02
C ASN A 132 -5.01 0.56 -4.25
N ILE A 133 -3.81 0.93 -3.81
CA ILE A 133 -3.61 2.15 -3.04
C ILE A 133 -4.05 3.41 -3.78
N GLU A 134 -3.96 3.48 -5.10
CA GLU A 134 -4.41 4.65 -5.89
C GLU A 134 -5.89 4.94 -5.72
N ASP A 135 -6.73 3.92 -5.47
CA ASP A 135 -8.18 4.08 -5.22
C ASP A 135 -8.46 4.77 -3.87
N HIS A 136 -7.43 4.86 -3.02
CA HIS A 136 -7.50 5.44 -1.67
C HIS A 136 -6.76 6.77 -1.56
N ILE A 137 -6.31 7.35 -2.68
CA ILE A 137 -5.67 8.66 -2.70
C ILE A 137 -6.68 9.73 -3.12
N ASN A 138 -6.68 10.86 -2.41
CA ASN A 138 -7.50 12.03 -2.75
C ASN A 138 -6.65 13.22 -3.24
N GLY A 139 -5.35 13.06 -3.32
CA GLY A 139 -4.40 14.04 -3.82
C GLY A 139 -3.00 13.84 -3.28
N LEU A 140 -2.04 14.37 -4.01
CA LEU A 140 -0.62 14.27 -3.69
C LEU A 140 0.04 15.65 -3.73
N GLU A 141 1.10 15.83 -2.94
CA GLU A 141 2.11 16.87 -3.16
C GLU A 141 3.35 16.18 -3.71
N VAL A 142 3.90 16.71 -4.80
CA VAL A 142 4.98 16.08 -5.55
C VAL A 142 6.02 17.12 -5.93
N VAL A 143 7.28 16.71 -5.97
CA VAL A 143 8.39 17.53 -6.51
C VAL A 143 8.88 16.91 -7.81
N LEU A 144 8.83 17.67 -8.89
CA LEU A 144 9.27 17.27 -10.23
C LEU A 144 10.81 17.23 -10.35
N SER A 145 11.30 16.68 -11.45
CA SER A 145 12.74 16.54 -11.73
C SER A 145 13.50 17.85 -11.84
N ASP A 146 12.83 18.97 -12.12
CA ASP A 146 13.41 20.33 -12.11
C ASP A 146 13.37 21.01 -10.73
N GLY A 147 12.74 20.36 -9.74
CA GLY A 147 12.51 20.87 -8.40
C GLY A 147 11.24 21.71 -8.26
N THR A 148 10.36 21.77 -9.27
CA THR A 148 9.04 22.39 -9.16
C THR A 148 8.16 21.58 -8.21
N ILE A 149 7.46 22.29 -7.31
CA ILE A 149 6.53 21.68 -6.36
C ILE A 149 5.11 21.78 -6.92
N LEU A 150 4.46 20.63 -7.11
CA LEU A 150 3.06 20.54 -7.47
C LEU A 150 2.24 20.13 -6.25
N ASN A 151 1.19 20.87 -5.95
CA ASN A 151 0.30 20.56 -4.84
C ASN A 151 -1.11 20.27 -5.38
N PHE A 152 -1.50 19.00 -5.33
CA PHE A 152 -2.82 18.49 -5.69
C PHE A 152 -3.60 18.00 -4.46
N LEU A 153 -3.17 18.37 -3.24
CA LEU A 153 -3.88 17.96 -2.03
C LEU A 153 -5.29 18.56 -2.03
N SER A 154 -6.30 17.71 -1.97
CA SER A 154 -7.70 18.09 -1.89
C SER A 154 -8.39 17.31 -0.77
N LYS A 155 -9.29 17.96 -0.02
CA LYS A 155 -10.15 17.31 0.97
C LYS A 155 -11.57 17.12 0.43
N LEU A 156 -11.84 17.57 -0.78
CA LEU A 156 -13.15 17.46 -1.37
C LEU A 156 -13.40 16.03 -1.85
N LYS A 157 -14.48 15.43 -1.39
CA LYS A 157 -14.93 14.12 -1.89
C LYS A 157 -15.46 14.25 -3.32
N LYS A 158 -16.22 15.32 -3.61
CA LYS A 158 -16.66 15.68 -4.95
C LYS A 158 -15.73 16.78 -5.46
N ASP A 159 -14.74 16.40 -6.26
CA ASP A 159 -13.79 17.30 -6.90
C ASP A 159 -13.83 17.04 -8.41
N ASN A 160 -14.46 17.97 -9.12
CA ASN A 160 -14.61 17.92 -10.58
C ASN A 160 -13.62 18.86 -11.29
N PHE A 161 -12.64 19.41 -10.55
CA PHE A 161 -11.68 20.35 -11.10
C PHE A 161 -10.58 19.63 -11.88
N GLY A 162 -10.63 19.79 -13.21
CA GLY A 162 -9.61 19.29 -14.13
C GLY A 162 -9.33 17.78 -14.12
N PRO A 163 -8.37 17.32 -14.93
CA PRO A 163 -7.89 15.96 -14.85
C PRO A 163 -7.09 15.76 -13.55
N LYS A 164 -7.24 14.59 -12.90
CA LYS A 164 -6.51 14.25 -11.68
C LYS A 164 -5.06 13.87 -12.01
N LEU A 165 -4.26 14.86 -12.37
CA LEU A 165 -2.85 14.68 -12.81
C LEU A 165 -1.98 13.99 -11.78
N TRP A 166 -2.31 14.07 -10.50
CA TRP A 166 -1.58 13.36 -9.46
C TRP A 166 -1.56 11.83 -9.65
N LYS A 167 -2.51 11.26 -10.40
CA LYS A 167 -2.56 9.81 -10.66
C LYS A 167 -1.36 9.30 -11.45
N ILE A 168 -0.71 10.11 -12.27
CA ILE A 168 0.48 9.69 -13.03
C ILE A 168 1.67 9.34 -12.13
N PHE A 169 1.67 9.80 -10.88
CA PHE A 169 2.72 9.51 -9.91
C PHE A 169 2.47 8.20 -9.14
N CYS A 170 1.24 7.68 -9.15
CA CYS A 170 0.93 6.37 -8.60
C CYS A 170 1.49 5.28 -9.51
N GLY A 171 2.29 4.35 -8.97
CA GLY A 171 2.90 3.29 -9.76
C GLY A 171 4.05 3.76 -10.68
N SER A 172 4.49 5.02 -10.56
CA SER A 172 5.58 5.57 -11.38
C SER A 172 6.98 5.27 -10.84
N GLU A 173 7.08 4.64 -9.67
CA GLU A 173 8.33 4.29 -8.98
C GLU A 173 9.32 5.48 -8.81
N GLY A 174 8.77 6.70 -8.74
CA GLY A 174 9.56 7.93 -8.59
C GLY A 174 10.10 8.52 -9.89
N ILE A 175 9.81 7.93 -11.05
CA ILE A 175 10.33 8.38 -12.36
C ILE A 175 9.81 9.78 -12.72
N PHE A 176 8.53 10.05 -12.50
CA PHE A 176 7.92 11.34 -12.88
C PHE A 176 8.05 12.43 -11.81
N GLY A 177 8.39 12.04 -10.58
CA GLY A 177 8.54 12.98 -9.47
C GLY A 177 8.55 12.29 -8.12
N ILE A 178 8.91 13.05 -7.10
CA ILE A 178 9.03 12.58 -5.72
C ILE A 178 7.80 13.01 -4.93
N ILE A 179 7.04 12.04 -4.45
CA ILE A 179 5.89 12.28 -3.57
C ILE A 179 6.39 12.74 -2.20
N THR A 180 5.85 13.84 -1.68
CA THR A 180 6.21 14.41 -0.39
C THR A 180 5.09 14.37 0.63
N LYS A 181 3.83 14.47 0.18
CA LYS A 181 2.63 14.33 1.02
C LYS A 181 1.51 13.64 0.26
N ALA A 182 0.58 13.08 1.00
CA ALA A 182 -0.62 12.46 0.45
C ALA A 182 -1.85 12.73 1.33
N ASN A 183 -3.00 12.90 0.68
CA ASN A 183 -4.32 12.79 1.30
C ASN A 183 -4.86 11.38 1.04
N LEU A 184 -5.15 10.65 2.11
CA LEU A 184 -5.59 9.26 2.11
C LEU A 184 -7.06 9.20 2.46
N ASN A 185 -7.87 8.50 1.65
CA ASN A 185 -9.26 8.22 1.94
C ASN A 185 -9.38 7.09 2.95
N LEU A 186 -9.95 7.38 4.10
CA LEU A 186 -10.28 6.41 5.13
C LEU A 186 -11.68 5.84 4.92
N LYS A 187 -11.96 4.74 5.58
CA LYS A 187 -13.29 4.11 5.61
C LYS A 187 -13.73 3.87 7.06
N PRO A 188 -15.04 3.88 7.34
CA PRO A 188 -15.57 3.43 8.62
C PRO A 188 -15.14 2.00 8.91
N ARG A 189 -14.73 1.74 10.14
CA ARG A 189 -14.30 0.41 10.56
C ARG A 189 -15.50 -0.53 10.71
N TYR A 190 -15.40 -1.73 10.16
CA TYR A 190 -16.33 -2.81 10.48
C TYR A 190 -16.08 -3.34 11.89
N LYS A 191 -17.15 -3.72 12.60
CA LYS A 191 -17.04 -4.23 13.97
C LYS A 191 -16.42 -5.62 14.03
N TYR A 192 -16.67 -6.44 13.01
CA TYR A 192 -16.23 -7.83 12.96
C TYR A 192 -15.55 -8.14 11.65
N THR A 193 -14.41 -8.83 11.76
CA THR A 193 -13.70 -9.48 10.66
C THR A 193 -13.73 -10.97 10.95
N THR A 194 -14.18 -11.77 9.99
CA THR A 194 -14.17 -13.23 10.09
C THR A 194 -13.28 -13.78 9.00
N THR A 195 -12.26 -14.56 9.39
CA THR A 195 -11.31 -15.18 8.47
C THR A 195 -11.47 -16.69 8.51
N TYR A 196 -11.70 -17.29 7.36
CA TYR A 196 -11.76 -18.75 7.20
C TYR A 196 -10.48 -19.22 6.53
N PHE A 197 -9.86 -20.23 7.12
CA PHE A 197 -8.78 -20.99 6.51
C PHE A 197 -9.31 -22.34 6.08
N LEU A 198 -9.31 -22.60 4.77
CA LEU A 198 -9.96 -23.74 4.16
C LEU A 198 -8.94 -24.60 3.40
N GLU A 199 -9.24 -25.89 3.28
CA GLU A 199 -8.52 -26.84 2.45
C GLU A 199 -9.44 -27.32 1.32
N LEU A 200 -8.94 -27.28 0.08
CA LEU A 200 -9.64 -27.77 -1.12
C LEU A 200 -8.71 -28.64 -1.96
N SER A 201 -9.29 -29.67 -2.57
CA SER A 201 -8.55 -30.61 -3.42
C SER A 201 -8.68 -30.32 -4.93
N ASN A 202 -9.49 -29.34 -5.31
CA ASN A 202 -9.84 -29.09 -6.71
C ASN A 202 -9.95 -27.61 -7.02
N LEU A 203 -9.08 -27.10 -7.92
CA LEU A 203 -9.02 -25.70 -8.30
C LEU A 203 -10.32 -25.21 -8.97
N ASN A 204 -10.96 -26.04 -9.81
CA ASN A 204 -12.21 -25.65 -10.46
C ASN A 204 -13.32 -25.41 -9.43
N LYS A 205 -13.40 -26.24 -8.38
CA LYS A 205 -14.32 -26.02 -7.28
C LYS A 205 -14.01 -24.74 -6.51
N THR A 206 -12.75 -24.40 -6.35
CA THR A 206 -12.31 -23.16 -5.72
C THR A 206 -12.78 -21.94 -6.53
N ILE A 207 -12.65 -21.98 -7.86
CA ILE A 207 -13.14 -20.90 -8.73
C ILE A 207 -14.68 -20.78 -8.66
N LEU A 208 -15.39 -21.90 -8.65
CA LEU A 208 -16.86 -21.88 -8.49
C LEU A 208 -17.28 -21.32 -7.12
N LEU A 209 -16.56 -21.69 -6.07
CA LEU A 209 -16.76 -21.14 -4.73
C LEU A 209 -16.56 -19.62 -4.74
N PHE A 210 -15.46 -19.12 -5.34
CA PHE A 210 -15.22 -17.69 -5.47
C PHE A 210 -16.37 -16.96 -6.16
N LYS A 211 -16.81 -17.47 -7.33
CA LYS A 211 -17.93 -16.87 -8.09
C LYS A 211 -19.18 -16.77 -7.23
N ARG A 212 -19.49 -17.82 -6.47
CA ARG A 212 -20.65 -17.85 -5.59
C ARG A 212 -20.52 -16.86 -4.44
N LEU A 213 -19.39 -16.85 -3.72
CA LEU A 213 -19.16 -15.93 -2.61
C LEU A 213 -19.19 -14.47 -3.08
N ARG A 214 -18.58 -14.18 -4.23
CA ARG A 214 -18.62 -12.86 -4.83
C ARG A 214 -20.05 -12.42 -5.19
N HIS A 215 -20.89 -13.32 -5.67
CA HIS A 215 -22.28 -13.00 -6.02
C HIS A 215 -23.13 -12.78 -4.77
N GLU A 216 -23.05 -13.67 -3.77
CA GLU A 216 -23.93 -13.63 -2.59
C GLU A 216 -23.45 -12.65 -1.51
N PHE A 217 -22.16 -12.37 -1.44
CA PHE A 217 -21.54 -11.57 -0.36
C PHE A 217 -20.65 -10.46 -0.87
N TYR A 218 -20.95 -9.88 -2.01
CA TYR A 218 -20.15 -8.82 -2.66
C TYR A 218 -19.73 -7.71 -1.70
N ASP A 219 -20.67 -7.19 -0.90
CA ASP A 219 -20.44 -6.10 0.05
C ASP A 219 -19.63 -6.50 1.29
N HIS A 220 -19.36 -7.79 1.46
CA HIS A 220 -18.74 -8.33 2.66
C HIS A 220 -17.44 -9.07 2.40
N LEU A 221 -17.26 -9.65 1.21
CA LEU A 221 -16.07 -10.40 0.82
C LEU A 221 -14.89 -9.43 0.63
N THR A 222 -13.89 -9.48 1.51
CA THR A 222 -12.74 -8.57 1.48
C THR A 222 -11.50 -9.20 0.90
N SER A 223 -11.31 -10.51 1.12
CA SER A 223 -10.15 -11.24 0.62
C SER A 223 -10.55 -12.66 0.20
N PHE A 224 -9.88 -13.15 -0.85
CA PHE A 224 -9.97 -14.52 -1.34
C PHE A 224 -8.62 -14.92 -1.92
N GLU A 225 -7.78 -15.57 -1.10
CA GLU A 225 -6.39 -15.87 -1.43
C GLU A 225 -6.16 -17.37 -1.55
N ILE A 226 -5.66 -17.83 -2.68
CA ILE A 226 -5.31 -19.24 -2.90
C ILE A 226 -3.82 -19.43 -2.62
N ILE A 227 -3.52 -20.33 -1.70
CA ILE A 227 -2.17 -20.74 -1.36
C ILE A 227 -1.89 -22.08 -2.04
N PHE A 228 -1.00 -22.05 -3.02
CA PHE A 228 -0.56 -23.25 -3.70
C PHE A 228 0.39 -24.06 -2.82
N PRO A 229 0.39 -25.40 -2.96
CA PRO A 229 1.32 -26.25 -2.22
C PRO A 229 2.77 -25.93 -2.57
N ILE A 230 3.65 -26.05 -1.57
CA ILE A 230 5.08 -25.81 -1.77
C ILE A 230 5.64 -26.86 -2.76
N PRO A 231 6.52 -26.49 -3.71
CA PRO A 231 7.06 -27.39 -4.74
C PRO A 231 7.67 -28.69 -4.23
N SER A 232 8.25 -28.70 -3.02
CA SER A 232 8.75 -29.91 -2.36
C SER A 232 7.68 -30.99 -2.11
N SER A 233 6.42 -30.60 -1.96
CA SER A 233 5.30 -31.53 -1.79
C SER A 233 4.84 -32.14 -3.11
N ILE A 234 5.15 -31.49 -4.25
CA ILE A 234 4.86 -31.98 -5.61
C ILE A 234 5.83 -33.12 -5.95
N LEU A 235 7.09 -33.02 -5.54
CA LEU A 235 8.14 -34.02 -5.78
C LEU A 235 7.88 -35.35 -5.05
N LEU A 236 7.04 -35.35 -4.02
CA LEU A 236 6.74 -36.54 -3.21
C LEU A 236 5.46 -37.27 -3.64
N ASN A 237 4.87 -36.97 -4.82
CA ASN A 237 3.63 -37.56 -5.34
C ASN A 237 2.45 -37.57 -4.35
N LYS A 238 2.49 -36.76 -3.28
CA LYS A 238 1.35 -36.53 -2.43
C LYS A 238 0.41 -35.55 -3.13
N ARG A 239 -0.85 -35.93 -3.33
CA ARG A 239 -1.90 -34.99 -3.76
C ARG A 239 -1.91 -33.83 -2.77
N SER A 240 -1.29 -32.72 -3.15
CA SER A 240 -1.23 -31.54 -2.32
C SER A 240 -2.52 -30.77 -2.49
N ASN A 241 -3.23 -30.59 -1.39
CA ASN A 241 -4.43 -29.78 -1.36
C ASN A 241 -4.06 -28.29 -1.44
N PHE A 242 -4.94 -27.49 -2.04
CA PHE A 242 -4.84 -26.03 -2.01
C PHE A 242 -5.36 -25.52 -0.68
N HIS A 243 -4.74 -24.46 -0.16
CA HIS A 243 -5.29 -23.74 0.97
C HIS A 243 -5.90 -22.43 0.50
N LEU A 244 -6.93 -22.00 1.18
CA LEU A 244 -7.69 -20.81 0.81
C LEU A 244 -7.93 -19.98 2.05
N ILE A 245 -7.63 -18.68 1.95
CA ILE A 245 -8.04 -17.70 2.94
C ILE A 245 -9.22 -16.91 2.38
N VAL A 246 -10.31 -16.89 3.14
CA VAL A 246 -11.49 -16.08 2.83
C VAL A 246 -11.73 -15.15 4.00
N GLU A 247 -11.72 -13.84 3.74
CA GLU A 247 -12.00 -12.83 4.76
C GLU A 247 -13.29 -12.08 4.45
N MET A 248 -14.09 -11.87 5.49
CA MET A 248 -15.38 -11.18 5.44
C MET A 248 -15.45 -10.09 6.49
N HIS A 249 -15.99 -8.94 6.13
CA HIS A 249 -16.28 -7.84 7.05
C HIS A 249 -17.78 -7.70 7.33
N SER A 250 -18.16 -7.43 8.60
CA SER A 250 -19.55 -7.22 9.00
C SER A 250 -19.67 -6.30 10.20
N ASN A 251 -20.84 -5.67 10.35
CA ASN A 251 -21.25 -4.98 11.57
C ASN A 251 -22.09 -5.85 12.50
N GLU A 252 -22.44 -7.07 12.05
CA GLU A 252 -23.22 -8.05 12.79
C GLU A 252 -22.33 -9.23 13.21
N LYS A 253 -22.44 -9.63 14.49
CA LYS A 253 -21.68 -10.76 15.02
C LYS A 253 -22.18 -12.07 14.40
N ASN A 254 -21.26 -12.95 14.05
CA ASN A 254 -21.54 -14.31 13.51
C ASN A 254 -22.41 -14.35 12.22
N LYS A 255 -22.56 -13.21 11.51
CA LYS A 255 -23.41 -13.09 10.30
C LYS A 255 -23.17 -14.22 9.28
N PHE A 256 -21.93 -14.65 9.12
CA PHE A 256 -21.53 -15.57 8.06
C PHE A 256 -21.36 -17.02 8.52
N GLN A 257 -21.42 -17.33 9.82
CA GLN A 257 -21.09 -18.68 10.31
C GLN A 257 -21.94 -19.78 9.67
N ILE A 258 -23.25 -19.66 9.71
CA ILE A 258 -24.15 -20.69 9.17
C ILE A 258 -24.18 -20.69 7.64
N PRO A 259 -24.40 -19.53 6.95
CA PRO A 259 -24.45 -19.53 5.49
C PRO A 259 -23.16 -20.04 4.85
N LEU A 260 -21.99 -19.59 5.33
CA LEU A 260 -20.71 -20.00 4.76
C LEU A 260 -20.38 -21.47 5.04
N LYS A 261 -20.70 -21.98 6.24
CA LYS A 261 -20.49 -23.41 6.54
C LYS A 261 -21.23 -24.31 5.54
N ASN A 262 -22.48 -24.00 5.23
CA ASN A 262 -23.27 -24.74 4.25
C ASN A 262 -22.72 -24.65 2.84
N ILE A 263 -22.23 -23.43 2.45
CA ILE A 263 -21.60 -23.22 1.16
C ILE A 263 -20.30 -24.02 1.09
N PHE A 264 -19.42 -23.93 2.07
CA PHE A 264 -18.14 -24.64 2.07
C PHE A 264 -18.31 -26.15 1.96
N GLN A 265 -19.27 -26.73 2.69
CA GLN A 265 -19.59 -28.15 2.61
C GLN A 265 -20.01 -28.55 1.19
N LYS A 266 -20.84 -27.75 0.51
CA LYS A 266 -21.25 -28.01 -0.87
C LYS A 266 -20.07 -28.08 -1.86
N TYR A 267 -19.04 -27.32 -1.63
CA TYR A 267 -17.82 -27.30 -2.47
C TYR A 267 -16.73 -28.24 -1.95
N LEU A 268 -17.03 -29.08 -0.96
CA LEU A 268 -16.09 -30.01 -0.33
C LEU A 268 -14.86 -29.28 0.26
N ALA A 269 -15.05 -28.05 0.69
CA ALA A 269 -14.03 -27.29 1.39
C ALA A 269 -14.01 -27.70 2.88
N LYS A 270 -12.87 -28.13 3.37
CA LYS A 270 -12.68 -28.44 4.78
C LYS A 270 -12.25 -27.18 5.53
N ILE A 271 -13.02 -26.79 6.54
CA ILE A 271 -12.62 -25.67 7.42
C ILE A 271 -11.53 -26.17 8.35
N ILE A 272 -10.36 -25.51 8.30
CA ILE A 272 -9.23 -25.81 9.19
C ILE A 272 -9.27 -24.87 10.39
N LYS A 273 -9.58 -23.58 10.15
CA LYS A 273 -9.64 -22.56 11.19
C LYS A 273 -10.61 -21.45 10.80
N ILE A 274 -11.26 -20.84 11.81
CA ILE A 274 -12.13 -19.67 11.70
C ILE A 274 -11.51 -18.55 12.53
#